data_5ea322fa27ef7d1a221fdba4c122334f
#
_entry.id   5ea322fa27ef7d1a221fdba4c122334f
#
_cell.length_a   1.000
_cell.length_b   1.000
_cell.length_c   1.000
_cell.angle_alpha   90.00
_cell.angle_beta   90.00
_cell.angle_gamma   90.00
#
_symmetry.space_group_name_H-M   'P 1'
#
loop_
_entity.id
_entity.type
_entity.pdbx_description
1 polymer ?
#
loop_
_entity_poly.entity_id
_entity_poly.type
_entity_poly.pdbx_seq_one_letter_code
_entity_poly.pdbx_strand_id
1 'polypeptide(L)'
;MIFDTHAHYDDEAFDGDREELLSGLAAGGIGTVVNVGADMESTKTTIALTEKYPFIYGAAGVHPSSTAELDEEKFAELRVLAQSDKIVAIGEIGLDYYWEEPDHETQKKWFHRQLNLARELKLPVIIHSRDAAKDTLDIMKEEHSEEIGGVIHCFSYGKEMAAEYLKMGFYLGVGGVLTFKNAKKLIEVAEYAPLDRIVLETDCPYLAPVPNRGKRNHSGNLPYVVEKLAEIKGVSKEEIIRETTKNARALYRITE
;
A
#
# COMPACT_ATOMS: atom_id res chain seq x y z
N MET A 1 15.74 -10.36 -3.06
CA MET A 1 15.65 -8.99 -2.52
C MET A 1 14.22 -8.75 -2.07
N ILE A 2 13.99 -7.90 -1.08
CA ILE A 2 12.66 -7.57 -0.56
C ILE A 2 11.97 -6.57 -1.50
N PHE A 3 10.66 -6.70 -1.64
CA PHE A 3 9.81 -5.76 -2.34
C PHE A 3 8.98 -4.98 -1.31
N ASP A 4 9.10 -3.65 -1.30
CA ASP A 4 8.27 -2.75 -0.50
C ASP A 4 7.06 -2.32 -1.33
N THR A 5 5.86 -2.78 -0.96
CA THR A 5 4.65 -2.53 -1.77
C THR A 5 3.97 -1.21 -1.49
N HIS A 6 4.40 -0.46 -0.46
CA HIS A 6 3.79 0.81 -0.10
C HIS A 6 4.76 1.71 0.68
N ALA A 7 5.15 2.81 0.07
CA ALA A 7 6.06 3.81 0.64
C ALA A 7 5.69 5.22 0.12
N HIS A 8 6.03 6.26 0.89
CA HIS A 8 5.85 7.67 0.53
C HIS A 8 7.20 8.39 0.57
N TYR A 9 8.09 8.05 -0.34
CA TYR A 9 9.39 8.74 -0.47
C TYR A 9 9.27 10.16 -1.06
N ASP A 10 8.09 10.56 -1.51
CA ASP A 10 7.73 11.93 -1.86
C ASP A 10 7.55 12.83 -0.64
N ASP A 11 7.29 12.27 0.55
CA ASP A 11 7.07 13.00 1.80
C ASP A 11 8.26 13.90 2.17
N GLU A 12 7.97 15.12 2.71
CA GLU A 12 8.95 16.12 3.13
C GLU A 12 9.95 15.60 4.18
N ALA A 13 9.56 14.59 4.95
CA ALA A 13 10.44 13.94 5.92
C ALA A 13 11.71 13.36 5.29
N PHE A 14 11.73 13.16 3.96
CA PHE A 14 12.88 12.66 3.21
C PHE A 14 13.69 13.75 2.49
N ASP A 15 13.27 15.01 2.48
CA ASP A 15 13.90 16.06 1.67
C ASP A 15 15.40 16.21 1.93
N GLY A 16 15.83 15.99 3.17
CA GLY A 16 17.22 16.17 3.56
C GLY A 16 18.19 15.07 3.09
N ASP A 17 17.68 13.85 2.80
CA ASP A 17 18.54 12.68 2.51
C ASP A 17 17.90 11.65 1.55
N ARG A 18 16.80 12.00 0.89
CA ARG A 18 16.06 11.09 -0.02
C ARG A 18 16.97 10.40 -1.04
N GLU A 19 17.87 11.14 -1.65
CA GLU A 19 18.75 10.62 -2.70
C GLU A 19 19.77 9.62 -2.15
N GLU A 20 20.39 9.93 -1.01
CA GLU A 20 21.34 9.06 -0.33
C GLU A 20 20.63 7.78 0.13
N LEU A 21 19.46 7.94 0.77
CA LEU A 21 18.68 6.81 1.28
C LEU A 21 18.24 5.86 0.16
N LEU A 22 17.64 6.39 -0.92
CA LEU A 22 17.18 5.58 -2.04
C LEU A 22 18.33 4.87 -2.74
N SER A 23 19.46 5.53 -2.93
CA SER A 23 20.66 4.92 -3.54
C SER A 23 21.23 3.78 -2.69
N GLY A 24 21.04 3.80 -1.38
CA GLY A 24 21.52 2.78 -0.44
C GLY A 24 20.59 1.56 -0.32
N LEU A 25 19.34 1.60 -0.80
CA LEU A 25 18.34 0.56 -0.54
C LEU A 25 18.74 -0.82 -1.09
N ALA A 26 19.36 -0.87 -2.27
CA ALA A 26 19.78 -2.13 -2.89
C ALA A 26 20.86 -2.85 -2.03
N ALA A 27 21.81 -2.11 -1.45
CA ALA A 27 22.79 -2.66 -0.53
C ALA A 27 22.15 -3.19 0.76
N GLY A 28 21.01 -2.61 1.17
CA GLY A 28 20.17 -3.07 2.29
C GLY A 28 19.27 -4.26 1.96
N GLY A 29 19.35 -4.83 0.74
CA GLY A 29 18.55 -5.98 0.33
C GLY A 29 17.15 -5.64 -0.21
N ILE A 30 16.83 -4.36 -0.45
CA ILE A 30 15.57 -3.90 -1.04
C ILE A 30 15.75 -3.83 -2.55
N GLY A 31 14.87 -4.51 -3.30
CA GLY A 31 14.98 -4.62 -4.76
C GLY A 31 13.98 -3.79 -5.53
N THR A 32 12.80 -3.55 -4.97
CA THR A 32 11.72 -2.83 -5.62
C THR A 32 10.90 -2.09 -4.57
N VAL A 33 10.42 -0.92 -4.93
CA VAL A 33 9.55 -0.07 -4.10
C VAL A 33 8.39 0.42 -4.95
N VAL A 34 7.18 0.40 -4.41
CA VAL A 34 6.05 1.17 -4.95
C VAL A 34 5.88 2.42 -4.10
N ASN A 35 6.16 3.58 -4.69
CA ASN A 35 5.83 4.87 -4.08
C ASN A 35 4.38 5.20 -4.37
N VAL A 36 3.63 5.65 -3.38
CA VAL A 36 2.18 5.77 -3.48
C VAL A 36 1.75 7.23 -3.34
N GLY A 37 1.07 7.74 -4.36
CA GLY A 37 0.46 9.07 -4.32
C GLY A 37 -0.72 9.10 -3.35
N ALA A 38 -0.83 10.18 -2.57
CA ALA A 38 -1.92 10.42 -1.61
C ALA A 38 -2.79 11.63 -1.98
N ASP A 39 -2.34 12.45 -2.94
CA ASP A 39 -3.01 13.60 -3.50
C ASP A 39 -2.48 13.89 -4.92
N MET A 40 -2.95 14.97 -5.55
CA MET A 40 -2.56 15.30 -6.91
C MET A 40 -1.08 15.69 -7.02
N GLU A 41 -0.52 16.35 -6.02
CA GLU A 41 0.88 16.79 -6.02
C GLU A 41 1.84 15.61 -5.75
N SER A 42 1.55 14.81 -4.74
CA SER A 42 2.32 13.61 -4.41
C SER A 42 2.28 12.57 -5.54
N THR A 43 1.15 12.47 -6.27
CA THR A 43 1.07 11.64 -7.49
C THR A 43 2.06 12.11 -8.56
N LYS A 44 2.19 13.43 -8.80
CA LYS A 44 3.18 13.99 -9.75
C LYS A 44 4.61 13.72 -9.28
N THR A 45 4.89 13.94 -8.00
CA THR A 45 6.21 13.66 -7.40
C THR A 45 6.53 12.17 -7.47
N THR A 46 5.54 11.29 -7.24
CA THR A 46 5.67 9.84 -7.43
C THR A 46 6.12 9.49 -8.85
N ILE A 47 5.49 10.06 -9.87
CA ILE A 47 5.88 9.84 -11.27
C ILE A 47 7.33 10.25 -11.49
N ALA A 48 7.74 11.44 -11.02
CA ALA A 48 9.12 11.89 -11.13
C ALA A 48 10.13 10.96 -10.44
N LEU A 49 9.77 10.37 -9.30
CA LEU A 49 10.59 9.34 -8.64
C LEU A 49 10.71 8.07 -9.49
N THR A 50 9.64 7.64 -10.16
CA THR A 50 9.69 6.46 -11.05
C THR A 50 10.58 6.68 -12.26
N GLU A 51 10.63 7.88 -12.79
CA GLU A 51 11.52 8.25 -13.89
C GLU A 51 13.00 8.27 -13.46
N LYS A 52 13.27 8.79 -12.27
CA LYS A 52 14.62 8.93 -11.74
C LYS A 52 15.23 7.60 -11.28
N TYR A 53 14.43 6.70 -10.69
CA TYR A 53 14.91 5.47 -10.07
C TYR A 53 14.33 4.22 -10.76
N PRO A 54 15.17 3.36 -11.38
CA PRO A 54 14.69 2.19 -12.12
C PRO A 54 13.91 1.19 -11.28
N PHE A 55 14.22 1.07 -9.98
CA PHE A 55 13.60 0.14 -9.04
C PHE A 55 12.34 0.69 -8.36
N ILE A 56 11.98 1.95 -8.61
CA ILE A 56 10.76 2.57 -8.11
C ILE A 56 9.67 2.48 -9.17
N TYR A 57 8.51 1.97 -8.75
CA TYR A 57 7.23 2.04 -9.43
C TYR A 57 6.32 3.00 -8.65
N GLY A 58 5.19 3.39 -9.24
CA GLY A 58 4.27 4.31 -8.61
C GLY A 58 2.84 3.81 -8.55
N ALA A 59 2.07 4.37 -7.63
CA ALA A 59 0.62 4.32 -7.65
C ALA A 59 0.07 5.75 -7.72
N ALA A 60 -1.00 5.94 -8.48
CA ALA A 60 -1.65 7.22 -8.67
C ALA A 60 -3.04 7.18 -8.03
N GLY A 61 -3.33 8.11 -7.14
CA GLY A 61 -4.61 8.16 -6.45
C GLY A 61 -4.72 9.34 -5.51
N VAL A 62 -5.90 9.49 -4.93
CA VAL A 62 -6.18 10.51 -3.91
C VAL A 62 -6.74 9.83 -2.68
N HIS A 63 -5.96 9.91 -1.60
CA HIS A 63 -6.28 9.38 -0.28
C HIS A 63 -7.58 9.99 0.26
N PRO A 64 -8.40 9.27 1.02
CA PRO A 64 -9.67 9.79 1.54
C PRO A 64 -9.55 11.15 2.24
N SER A 65 -8.47 11.42 2.97
CA SER A 65 -8.25 12.72 3.63
C SER A 65 -8.03 13.89 2.67
N SER A 66 -7.69 13.63 1.40
CA SER A 66 -7.41 14.65 0.38
C SER A 66 -8.54 14.76 -0.66
N THR A 67 -9.61 13.97 -0.54
CA THR A 67 -10.69 13.94 -1.55
C THR A 67 -11.47 15.23 -1.70
N ALA A 68 -11.41 16.17 -0.73
CA ALA A 68 -12.01 17.49 -0.85
C ALA A 68 -11.38 18.33 -1.99
N GLU A 69 -10.16 18.02 -2.40
CA GLU A 69 -9.50 18.71 -3.52
C GLU A 69 -10.04 18.28 -4.89
N LEU A 70 -10.71 17.12 -4.98
CA LEU A 70 -11.13 16.55 -6.25
C LEU A 70 -12.37 17.21 -6.81
N ASP A 71 -12.29 17.54 -8.08
CA ASP A 71 -13.39 17.89 -8.97
C ASP A 71 -13.26 17.13 -10.30
N GLU A 72 -14.10 17.41 -11.28
CA GLU A 72 -14.06 16.69 -12.56
C GLU A 72 -12.79 16.99 -13.38
N GLU A 73 -12.22 18.18 -13.25
CA GLU A 73 -11.00 18.58 -13.93
C GLU A 73 -9.78 17.84 -13.36
N LYS A 74 -9.60 17.89 -12.04
CA LYS A 74 -8.54 17.15 -11.34
C LYS A 74 -8.68 15.64 -11.50
N PHE A 75 -9.89 15.12 -11.51
CA PHE A 75 -10.11 13.70 -11.75
C PHE A 75 -9.74 13.29 -13.19
N ALA A 76 -10.00 14.15 -14.17
CA ALA A 76 -9.54 13.94 -15.54
C ALA A 76 -8.00 14.00 -15.63
N GLU A 77 -7.36 14.91 -14.89
CA GLU A 77 -5.89 14.98 -14.76
C GLU A 77 -5.35 13.70 -14.11
N LEU A 78 -5.93 13.22 -12.99
CA LEU A 78 -5.52 11.97 -12.34
C LEU A 78 -5.56 10.80 -13.32
N ARG A 79 -6.60 10.71 -14.17
CA ARG A 79 -6.71 9.69 -15.22
C ARG A 79 -5.53 9.72 -16.19
N VAL A 80 -5.04 10.91 -16.56
CA VAL A 80 -3.88 11.06 -17.44
C VAL A 80 -2.61 10.63 -16.70
N LEU A 81 -2.40 11.10 -15.48
CA LEU A 81 -1.25 10.76 -14.64
C LEU A 81 -1.14 9.25 -14.39
N ALA A 82 -2.27 8.58 -14.15
CA ALA A 82 -2.34 7.14 -13.92
C ALA A 82 -1.95 6.27 -15.13
N GLN A 83 -1.79 6.86 -16.32
CA GLN A 83 -1.32 6.18 -17.53
C GLN A 83 0.19 6.30 -17.76
N SER A 84 0.94 6.90 -16.83
CA SER A 84 2.40 6.96 -16.92
C SER A 84 3.02 5.56 -16.82
N ASP A 85 4.09 5.30 -17.58
CA ASP A 85 4.63 3.96 -17.85
C ASP A 85 4.89 3.08 -16.63
N LYS A 86 5.29 3.67 -15.49
CA LYS A 86 5.62 2.93 -14.26
C LYS A 86 4.58 3.08 -13.16
N ILE A 87 3.39 3.60 -13.49
CA ILE A 87 2.24 3.56 -12.59
C ILE A 87 1.62 2.17 -12.70
N VAL A 88 1.62 1.43 -11.59
CA VAL A 88 1.23 0.03 -11.54
C VAL A 88 -0.05 -0.24 -10.73
N ALA A 89 -0.62 0.79 -10.12
CA ALA A 89 -1.85 0.70 -9.34
C ALA A 89 -2.59 2.04 -9.28
N ILE A 90 -3.90 1.98 -9.01
CA ILE A 90 -4.67 3.13 -8.52
C ILE A 90 -4.67 3.07 -6.99
N GLY A 91 -4.11 4.06 -6.37
CA GLY A 91 -3.94 4.15 -4.92
C GLY A 91 -3.05 5.34 -4.53
N GLU A 92 -3.19 5.75 -3.31
CA GLU A 92 -3.96 5.20 -2.22
C GLU A 92 -5.40 5.71 -2.25
N ILE A 93 -6.39 4.81 -2.21
CA ILE A 93 -7.81 5.16 -2.28
C ILE A 93 -8.58 4.42 -1.19
N GLY A 94 -9.75 4.91 -0.81
CA GLY A 94 -10.57 4.22 0.20
C GLY A 94 -11.31 5.15 1.13
N LEU A 95 -11.39 4.77 2.42
CA LEU A 95 -12.12 5.53 3.45
C LEU A 95 -11.27 5.66 4.73
N ASP A 96 -11.29 6.86 5.31
CA ASP A 96 -10.69 7.17 6.61
C ASP A 96 -11.68 7.95 7.48
N TYR A 97 -12.29 7.28 8.45
CA TYR A 97 -13.29 7.88 9.34
C TYR A 97 -12.68 8.34 10.67
N TYR A 98 -11.36 8.28 10.80
CA TYR A 98 -10.67 8.88 11.94
C TYR A 98 -10.75 10.41 11.92
N TRP A 99 -10.81 11.00 10.73
CA TRP A 99 -10.93 12.43 10.52
C TRP A 99 -12.37 12.80 10.15
N GLU A 100 -12.87 13.95 10.65
CA GLU A 100 -14.22 14.43 10.34
C GLU A 100 -14.30 15.05 8.93
N GLU A 101 -13.19 15.52 8.39
CA GLU A 101 -13.07 16.15 7.08
C GLU A 101 -12.03 15.41 6.21
N PRO A 102 -12.31 15.23 4.92
CA PRO A 102 -13.58 15.46 4.20
C PRO A 102 -14.70 14.59 4.74
N ASP A 103 -15.97 15.05 4.60
CA ASP A 103 -17.12 14.26 5.04
C ASP A 103 -17.18 12.87 4.37
N HIS A 104 -17.84 11.93 5.04
CA HIS A 104 -17.84 10.52 4.59
C HIS A 104 -18.47 10.32 3.21
N GLU A 105 -19.46 11.12 2.82
CA GLU A 105 -20.13 11.00 1.52
C GLU A 105 -19.21 11.48 0.39
N THR A 106 -18.41 12.52 0.64
CA THR A 106 -17.35 12.96 -0.28
C THR A 106 -16.28 11.88 -0.45
N GLN A 107 -15.82 11.28 0.64
CA GLN A 107 -14.86 10.14 0.58
C GLN A 107 -15.44 8.96 -0.22
N LYS A 108 -16.69 8.55 0.07
CA LYS A 108 -17.37 7.45 -0.65
C LYS A 108 -17.52 7.74 -2.13
N LYS A 109 -17.99 8.94 -2.49
CA LYS A 109 -18.13 9.37 -3.90
C LYS A 109 -16.83 9.16 -4.67
N TRP A 110 -15.71 9.63 -4.13
CA TRP A 110 -14.45 9.56 -4.81
C TRP A 110 -13.81 8.17 -4.75
N PHE A 111 -14.12 7.38 -3.72
CA PHE A 111 -13.72 5.98 -3.67
C PHE A 111 -14.37 5.17 -4.80
N HIS A 112 -15.70 5.28 -5.00
CA HIS A 112 -16.40 4.69 -6.15
C HIS A 112 -15.76 5.11 -7.49
N ARG A 113 -15.50 6.41 -7.65
CA ARG A 113 -14.94 6.94 -8.89
C ARG A 113 -13.53 6.38 -9.18
N GLN A 114 -12.69 6.28 -8.18
CA GLN A 114 -11.33 5.77 -8.33
C GLN A 114 -11.30 4.24 -8.53
N LEU A 115 -12.21 3.48 -7.92
CA LEU A 115 -12.40 2.05 -8.24
C LEU A 115 -12.79 1.86 -9.73
N ASN A 116 -13.69 2.68 -10.24
CA ASN A 116 -14.08 2.64 -11.64
C ASN A 116 -12.92 3.05 -12.58
N LEU A 117 -12.10 4.01 -12.18
CA LEU A 117 -10.88 4.37 -12.92
C LEU A 117 -9.90 3.19 -12.97
N ALA A 118 -9.69 2.49 -11.86
CA ALA A 118 -8.83 1.30 -11.81
C ALA A 118 -9.32 0.21 -12.77
N ARG A 119 -10.64 -0.04 -12.82
CA ARG A 119 -11.25 -0.98 -13.76
C ARG A 119 -11.03 -0.57 -15.21
N GLU A 120 -11.25 0.70 -15.53
CA GLU A 120 -11.06 1.25 -16.87
C GLU A 120 -9.61 1.09 -17.35
N LEU A 121 -8.65 1.41 -16.49
CA LEU A 121 -7.21 1.33 -16.78
C LEU A 121 -6.64 -0.09 -16.60
N LYS A 122 -7.44 -1.03 -16.07
CA LYS A 122 -7.04 -2.41 -15.75
C LYS A 122 -5.87 -2.48 -14.78
N LEU A 123 -5.80 -1.54 -13.84
CA LEU A 123 -4.79 -1.49 -12.78
C LEU A 123 -5.37 -2.06 -11.47
N PRO A 124 -4.58 -2.78 -10.66
CA PRO A 124 -4.98 -3.16 -9.30
C PRO A 124 -5.13 -1.93 -8.42
N VAL A 125 -5.75 -2.10 -7.25
CA VAL A 125 -5.96 -1.00 -6.31
C VAL A 125 -5.17 -1.19 -5.01
N ILE A 126 -4.77 -0.07 -4.41
CA ILE A 126 -4.23 0.00 -3.05
C ILE A 126 -5.30 0.66 -2.17
N ILE A 127 -5.88 -0.12 -1.27
CA ILE A 127 -7.03 0.28 -0.46
C ILE A 127 -6.58 0.70 0.93
N HIS A 128 -6.89 1.95 1.27
CA HIS A 128 -6.86 2.47 2.63
C HIS A 128 -8.20 2.24 3.32
N SER A 129 -8.16 1.78 4.56
CA SER A 129 -9.37 1.63 5.37
C SER A 129 -9.07 1.85 6.85
N ARG A 130 -9.55 2.96 7.41
CA ARG A 130 -9.36 3.30 8.81
C ARG A 130 -10.68 3.69 9.45
N ASP A 131 -11.07 2.97 10.51
CA ASP A 131 -12.35 3.10 11.20
C ASP A 131 -13.60 3.01 10.30
N ALA A 132 -13.44 2.46 9.07
CA ALA A 132 -14.42 2.40 8.00
C ALA A 132 -14.65 0.98 7.45
N ALA A 133 -14.34 -0.06 8.21
CA ALA A 133 -14.29 -1.46 7.76
C ALA A 133 -15.52 -1.91 6.97
N LYS A 134 -16.72 -1.60 7.48
CA LYS A 134 -17.97 -2.03 6.85
C LYS A 134 -18.21 -1.32 5.53
N ASP A 135 -18.15 -0.01 5.52
CA ASP A 135 -18.43 0.79 4.34
C ASP A 135 -17.40 0.54 3.23
N THR A 136 -16.12 0.37 3.60
CA THR A 136 -15.08 -0.03 2.64
C THR A 136 -15.41 -1.35 1.97
N LEU A 137 -15.74 -2.38 2.76
CA LEU A 137 -16.08 -3.71 2.22
C LEU A 137 -17.36 -3.68 1.37
N ASP A 138 -18.38 -2.95 1.82
CA ASP A 138 -19.67 -2.85 1.11
C ASP A 138 -19.47 -2.17 -0.25
N ILE A 139 -18.76 -1.05 -0.32
CA ILE A 139 -18.44 -0.36 -1.58
C ILE A 139 -17.61 -1.25 -2.50
N MET A 140 -16.60 -1.93 -1.97
CA MET A 140 -15.78 -2.84 -2.78
C MET A 140 -16.59 -3.99 -3.37
N LYS A 141 -17.60 -4.52 -2.62
CA LYS A 141 -18.52 -5.54 -3.14
C LYS A 141 -19.50 -4.96 -4.17
N GLU A 142 -20.05 -3.78 -3.94
CA GLU A 142 -20.92 -3.08 -4.86
C GLU A 142 -20.24 -2.81 -6.21
N GLU A 143 -18.97 -2.40 -6.15
CA GLU A 143 -18.14 -2.14 -7.32
C GLU A 143 -17.47 -3.39 -7.90
N HIS A 144 -17.80 -4.59 -7.44
CA HIS A 144 -17.18 -5.84 -7.92
C HIS A 144 -15.65 -5.78 -7.96
N SER A 145 -15.04 -5.29 -6.86
CA SER A 145 -13.59 -5.07 -6.81
C SER A 145 -12.76 -6.35 -6.90
N GLU A 146 -13.37 -7.53 -6.70
CA GLU A 146 -12.74 -8.84 -6.98
C GLU A 146 -12.30 -9.00 -8.44
N GLU A 147 -12.93 -8.29 -9.37
CA GLU A 147 -12.55 -8.29 -10.79
C GLU A 147 -11.33 -7.38 -11.06
N ILE A 148 -11.12 -6.38 -10.21
CA ILE A 148 -9.99 -5.43 -10.30
C ILE A 148 -8.76 -6.07 -9.66
N GLY A 149 -8.91 -6.61 -8.43
CA GLY A 149 -7.85 -7.09 -7.58
C GLY A 149 -7.05 -5.96 -6.94
N GLY A 150 -6.25 -6.30 -5.92
CA GLY A 150 -5.48 -5.28 -5.21
C GLY A 150 -4.99 -5.74 -3.85
N VAL A 151 -4.65 -4.78 -3.01
CA VAL A 151 -4.18 -4.97 -1.64
C VAL A 151 -4.98 -4.09 -0.68
N ILE A 152 -5.30 -4.65 0.49
CA ILE A 152 -5.71 -3.86 1.63
C ILE A 152 -4.43 -3.47 2.36
N HIS A 153 -4.02 -2.25 2.16
CA HIS A 153 -2.81 -1.67 2.72
C HIS A 153 -2.94 -1.53 4.23
N CYS A 154 -1.83 -1.63 4.95
CA CYS A 154 -1.71 -1.47 6.40
C CYS A 154 -2.82 -2.20 7.17
N PHE A 155 -3.04 -3.49 6.84
CA PHE A 155 -4.19 -4.23 7.35
C PHE A 155 -4.23 -4.23 8.87
N SER A 156 -5.31 -3.74 9.46
CA SER A 156 -5.43 -3.51 10.91
C SER A 156 -6.67 -4.14 11.56
N TYR A 157 -7.53 -4.79 10.77
CA TYR A 157 -8.77 -5.43 11.25
C TYR A 157 -8.53 -6.86 11.77
N GLY A 158 -9.61 -7.52 12.21
CA GLY A 158 -9.57 -8.91 12.69
C GLY A 158 -9.67 -9.96 11.56
N LYS A 159 -9.60 -11.23 11.94
CA LYS A 159 -9.64 -12.39 11.02
C LYS A 159 -10.90 -12.45 10.17
N GLU A 160 -12.04 -12.03 10.72
CA GLU A 160 -13.32 -12.06 10.02
C GLU A 160 -13.27 -11.15 8.79
N MET A 161 -12.73 -9.95 8.96
CA MET A 161 -12.57 -9.00 7.85
C MET A 161 -11.48 -9.46 6.88
N ALA A 162 -10.37 -10.00 7.38
CA ALA A 162 -9.33 -10.60 6.54
C ALA A 162 -9.91 -11.71 5.65
N ALA A 163 -10.79 -12.57 6.20
CA ALA A 163 -11.42 -13.64 5.44
C ALA A 163 -12.30 -13.13 4.29
N GLU A 164 -13.01 -12.00 4.48
CA GLU A 164 -13.81 -11.41 3.40
C GLU A 164 -12.92 -10.89 2.25
N TYR A 165 -11.85 -10.14 2.57
CA TYR A 165 -10.94 -9.65 1.53
C TYR A 165 -10.16 -10.78 0.83
N LEU A 166 -9.76 -11.81 1.57
CA LEU A 166 -9.12 -13.00 1.00
C LEU A 166 -10.04 -13.77 0.04
N LYS A 167 -11.35 -13.88 0.35
CA LYS A 167 -12.35 -14.45 -0.56
C LYS A 167 -12.49 -13.66 -1.86
N MET A 168 -12.34 -12.34 -1.79
CA MET A 168 -12.32 -11.45 -2.96
C MET A 168 -10.99 -11.53 -3.73
N GLY A 169 -10.01 -12.31 -3.27
CA GLY A 169 -8.71 -12.47 -3.94
C GLY A 169 -7.71 -11.36 -3.63
N PHE A 170 -8.00 -10.47 -2.68
CA PHE A 170 -7.10 -9.39 -2.28
C PHE A 170 -5.89 -9.88 -1.50
N TYR A 171 -4.80 -9.17 -1.61
CA TYR A 171 -3.64 -9.29 -0.74
C TYR A 171 -3.83 -8.47 0.54
N LEU A 172 -3.12 -8.86 1.60
CA LEU A 172 -3.05 -8.12 2.85
C LEU A 172 -1.65 -7.51 2.98
N GLY A 173 -1.59 -6.19 3.12
CA GLY A 173 -0.37 -5.44 3.37
C GLY A 173 0.03 -5.57 4.84
N VAL A 174 1.26 -5.99 5.10
CA VAL A 174 1.79 -6.22 6.44
C VAL A 174 3.09 -5.45 6.60
N GLY A 175 3.09 -4.50 7.53
CA GLY A 175 4.20 -3.61 7.80
C GLY A 175 4.71 -3.65 9.24
N GLY A 176 5.37 -2.55 9.64
CA GLY A 176 6.04 -2.40 10.94
C GLY A 176 5.16 -2.68 12.16
N VAL A 177 3.86 -2.44 12.04
CA VAL A 177 2.86 -2.69 13.10
C VAL A 177 2.89 -4.14 13.60
N LEU A 178 3.22 -5.12 12.74
CA LEU A 178 3.34 -6.53 13.11
C LEU A 178 4.32 -6.77 14.27
N THR A 179 5.31 -5.90 14.42
CA THR A 179 6.34 -6.01 15.46
C THR A 179 5.94 -5.36 16.80
N PHE A 180 4.79 -4.68 16.86
CA PHE A 180 4.38 -3.94 18.05
C PHE A 180 3.82 -4.86 19.13
N LYS A 181 4.08 -4.52 20.41
CA LYS A 181 3.60 -5.32 21.55
C LYS A 181 2.07 -5.49 21.62
N ASN A 182 1.33 -4.56 21.08
CA ASN A 182 -0.14 -4.54 21.06
C ASN A 182 -0.74 -5.06 19.75
N ALA A 183 0.03 -5.62 18.84
CA ALA A 183 -0.40 -6.08 17.52
C ALA A 183 -1.14 -7.44 17.55
N LYS A 184 -1.79 -7.82 18.63
CA LYS A 184 -2.42 -9.16 18.80
C LYS A 184 -3.32 -9.54 17.63
N LYS A 185 -4.22 -8.64 17.20
CA LYS A 185 -5.14 -8.90 16.08
C LYS A 185 -4.38 -9.16 14.78
N LEU A 186 -3.35 -8.35 14.47
CA LEU A 186 -2.57 -8.50 13.25
C LEU A 186 -1.73 -9.79 13.27
N ILE A 187 -1.23 -10.20 14.44
CA ILE A 187 -0.54 -11.50 14.61
C ILE A 187 -1.52 -12.64 14.29
N GLU A 188 -2.75 -12.63 14.85
CA GLU A 188 -3.78 -13.64 14.56
C GLU A 188 -4.16 -13.67 13.07
N VAL A 189 -4.17 -12.52 12.41
CA VAL A 189 -4.38 -12.41 10.95
C VAL A 189 -3.20 -12.98 10.20
N ALA A 190 -1.97 -12.63 10.58
CA ALA A 190 -0.76 -13.17 9.97
C ALA A 190 -0.65 -14.69 10.12
N GLU A 191 -1.07 -15.28 11.25
CA GLU A 191 -1.19 -16.72 11.43
C GLU A 191 -2.22 -17.36 10.49
N TYR A 192 -3.38 -16.71 10.34
CA TYR A 192 -4.53 -17.20 9.57
C TYR A 192 -4.34 -17.09 8.06
N ALA A 193 -3.91 -15.91 7.57
CA ALA A 193 -3.81 -15.64 6.15
C ALA A 193 -2.80 -16.56 5.46
N PRO A 194 -3.09 -17.15 4.29
CA PRO A 194 -2.10 -17.92 3.56
C PRO A 194 -0.93 -17.02 3.13
N LEU A 195 0.29 -17.56 3.15
CA LEU A 195 1.49 -16.77 2.85
C LEU A 195 1.49 -16.21 1.43
N ASP A 196 0.84 -16.89 0.48
CA ASP A 196 0.67 -16.43 -0.89
C ASP A 196 -0.34 -15.27 -1.07
N ARG A 197 -0.87 -14.74 0.03
CA ARG A 197 -1.78 -13.59 0.09
C ARG A 197 -1.26 -12.45 0.97
N ILE A 198 -0.02 -12.51 1.41
CA ILE A 198 0.62 -11.47 2.20
C ILE A 198 1.65 -10.75 1.32
N VAL A 199 1.67 -9.42 1.40
CA VAL A 199 2.73 -8.58 0.86
C VAL A 199 3.36 -7.74 1.98
N LEU A 200 4.62 -7.33 1.80
CA LEU A 200 5.36 -6.52 2.77
C LEU A 200 5.36 -5.07 2.36
N GLU A 201 5.18 -4.19 3.33
CA GLU A 201 5.19 -2.76 3.12
C GLU A 201 5.81 -2.01 4.30
N THR A 202 6.18 -0.76 4.09
CA THR A 202 6.65 0.10 5.17
C THR A 202 5.64 1.13 5.62
N ASP A 203 4.89 1.70 4.70
CA ASP A 203 4.13 2.93 4.93
C ASP A 203 5.05 4.08 5.41
N CYS A 204 6.30 4.08 4.93
CA CYS A 204 7.27 5.08 5.36
C CYS A 204 6.92 6.49 4.82
N PRO A 205 7.12 7.54 5.63
CA PRO A 205 8.00 7.65 6.82
C PRO A 205 7.38 7.16 8.14
N TYR A 206 6.17 6.60 8.11
CA TYR A 206 5.39 6.23 9.29
C TYR A 206 5.67 4.80 9.76
N LEU A 207 5.13 4.41 10.89
CA LEU A 207 4.97 3.04 11.39
C LEU A 207 6.27 2.21 11.47
N ALA A 208 7.41 2.83 11.80
CA ALA A 208 8.69 2.13 11.91
C ALA A 208 8.58 0.91 12.86
N PRO A 209 9.10 -0.28 12.45
CA PRO A 209 9.07 -1.48 13.27
C PRO A 209 9.95 -1.36 14.52
N VAL A 210 9.70 -2.22 15.52
CA VAL A 210 10.66 -2.44 16.63
C VAL A 210 11.94 -3.04 16.03
N PRO A 211 13.16 -2.55 16.43
CA PRO A 211 13.45 -1.62 17.51
C PRO A 211 13.42 -0.12 17.13
N ASN A 212 13.06 0.22 15.91
CA ASN A 212 13.13 1.59 15.40
C ASN A 212 11.83 2.40 15.64
N ARG A 213 10.87 1.87 16.39
CA ARG A 213 9.61 2.55 16.68
C ARG A 213 9.82 3.97 17.21
N GLY A 214 9.07 4.94 16.64
CA GLY A 214 9.18 6.36 16.96
C GLY A 214 10.27 7.13 16.20
N LYS A 215 11.01 6.44 15.34
CA LYS A 215 11.91 7.06 14.36
C LYS A 215 11.25 7.11 12.99
N ARG A 216 11.79 7.90 12.06
CA ARG A 216 11.39 7.89 10.66
C ARG A 216 11.61 6.48 10.08
N ASN A 217 10.57 5.92 9.46
CA ASN A 217 10.63 4.64 8.80
C ASN A 217 11.24 4.77 7.39
N HIS A 218 11.70 3.66 6.83
CA HIS A 218 12.16 3.50 5.44
C HIS A 218 12.23 2.01 5.08
N SER A 219 12.27 1.68 3.79
CA SER A 219 12.26 0.28 3.30
C SER A 219 13.35 -0.60 3.90
N GLY A 220 14.50 -0.03 4.27
CA GLY A 220 15.59 -0.75 4.97
C GLY A 220 15.20 -1.31 6.34
N ASN A 221 14.02 -0.99 6.87
CA ASN A 221 13.48 -1.57 8.09
C ASN A 221 12.64 -2.85 7.85
N LEU A 222 12.32 -3.21 6.61
CA LEU A 222 11.55 -4.42 6.29
C LEU A 222 12.17 -5.73 6.80
N PRO A 223 13.51 -5.89 6.92
CA PRO A 223 14.07 -7.09 7.52
C PRO A 223 13.53 -7.43 8.92
N TYR A 224 13.14 -6.44 9.72
CA TYR A 224 12.50 -6.67 11.03
C TYR A 224 11.06 -7.24 10.90
N VAL A 225 10.32 -6.80 9.88
CA VAL A 225 8.99 -7.33 9.56
C VAL A 225 9.11 -8.76 9.03
N VAL A 226 10.07 -9.02 8.13
CA VAL A 226 10.40 -10.36 7.62
C VAL A 226 10.70 -11.32 8.75
N GLU A 227 11.55 -10.92 9.71
CA GLU A 227 11.91 -11.74 10.87
C GLU A 227 10.70 -12.10 11.70
N LYS A 228 9.85 -11.11 11.99
CA LYS A 228 8.62 -11.33 12.77
C LYS A 228 7.62 -12.21 12.04
N LEU A 229 7.44 -12.02 10.74
CA LEU A 229 6.54 -12.84 9.93
C LEU A 229 7.07 -14.28 9.81
N ALA A 230 8.37 -14.48 9.66
CA ALA A 230 9.02 -15.80 9.64
C ALA A 230 8.79 -16.57 10.96
N GLU A 231 8.93 -15.89 12.11
CA GLU A 231 8.60 -16.44 13.42
C GLU A 231 7.14 -16.91 13.49
N ILE A 232 6.19 -16.06 13.06
CA ILE A 232 4.74 -16.36 13.11
C ILE A 232 4.39 -17.53 12.19
N LYS A 233 4.96 -17.54 10.96
CA LYS A 233 4.67 -18.58 9.96
C LYS A 233 5.44 -19.89 10.18
N GLY A 234 6.47 -19.89 11.02
CA GLY A 234 7.32 -21.06 11.24
C GLY A 234 8.13 -21.47 10.01
N VAL A 235 8.54 -20.49 9.18
CA VAL A 235 9.34 -20.69 7.96
C VAL A 235 10.60 -19.82 7.98
N SER A 236 11.52 -20.01 7.01
CA SER A 236 12.72 -19.19 6.94
C SER A 236 12.46 -17.77 6.45
N LYS A 237 13.37 -16.83 6.77
CA LYS A 237 13.32 -15.46 6.26
C LYS A 237 13.41 -15.41 4.73
N GLU A 238 14.22 -16.29 4.15
CA GLU A 238 14.38 -16.44 2.71
C GLU A 238 13.06 -16.85 2.04
N GLU A 239 12.30 -17.72 2.69
CA GLU A 239 10.98 -18.14 2.21
C GLU A 239 9.97 -16.99 2.27
N ILE A 240 9.94 -16.22 3.37
CA ILE A 240 9.11 -15.01 3.45
C ILE A 240 9.45 -14.05 2.33
N ILE A 241 10.73 -13.71 2.15
CA ILE A 241 11.17 -12.78 1.10
C ILE A 241 10.76 -13.29 -0.29
N ARG A 242 10.98 -14.57 -0.56
CA ARG A 242 10.64 -15.18 -1.85
C ARG A 242 9.15 -15.09 -2.15
N GLU A 243 8.31 -15.56 -1.21
CA GLU A 243 6.87 -15.62 -1.45
C GLU A 243 6.23 -14.22 -1.47
N THR A 244 6.59 -13.33 -0.55
CA THR A 244 6.02 -11.97 -0.52
C THR A 244 6.46 -11.13 -1.71
N THR A 245 7.69 -11.31 -2.21
CA THR A 245 8.15 -10.66 -3.45
C THR A 245 7.43 -11.20 -4.68
N LYS A 246 7.21 -12.52 -4.76
CA LYS A 246 6.40 -13.14 -5.80
C LYS A 246 4.96 -12.60 -5.78
N ASN A 247 4.37 -12.48 -4.60
CA ASN A 247 3.02 -11.92 -4.42
C ASN A 247 2.96 -10.46 -4.89
N ALA A 248 3.92 -9.63 -4.49
CA ALA A 248 4.00 -8.23 -4.88
C ALA A 248 4.13 -8.05 -6.39
N ARG A 249 4.95 -8.87 -7.05
CA ARG A 249 5.07 -8.89 -8.51
C ARG A 249 3.77 -9.31 -9.19
N ALA A 250 3.08 -10.32 -8.67
CA ALA A 250 1.79 -10.76 -9.18
C ALA A 250 0.71 -9.67 -8.99
N LEU A 251 0.68 -9.04 -7.80
CA LEU A 251 -0.23 -7.94 -7.48
C LEU A 251 -0.10 -6.80 -8.49
N TYR A 252 1.12 -6.31 -8.72
CA TYR A 252 1.39 -5.17 -9.58
C TYR A 252 1.71 -5.53 -11.03
N ARG A 253 1.64 -6.81 -11.39
CA ARG A 253 1.90 -7.33 -12.75
C ARG A 253 3.27 -6.92 -13.28
N ILE A 254 4.27 -6.83 -12.39
CA ILE A 254 5.65 -6.49 -12.72
C ILE A 254 6.38 -7.78 -13.12
N THR A 255 6.76 -7.86 -14.40
CA THR A 255 7.61 -8.95 -14.92
C THR A 255 9.09 -8.69 -14.58
N GLU A 256 9.89 -9.77 -14.53
CA GLU A 256 11.36 -9.68 -14.32
C GLU A 256 12.05 -8.96 -15.46
#